data_c3c4eed34cce7c067ffc2c687211e9e2
#
_entry.id   c3c4eed34cce7c067ffc2c687211e9e2
#
_cell.length_a   1.000
_cell.length_b   1.000
_cell.length_c   1.000
_cell.angle_alpha   90.00
_cell.angle_beta   90.00
_cell.angle_gamma   90.00
#
_symmetry.space_group_name_H-M   'P 1'
#
loop_
_entity.id
_entity.type
_entity.pdbx_description
1 polymer ?
#
loop_
_entity_poly.entity_id
_entity_poly.type
_entity_poly.pdbx_seq_one_letter_code
_entity_poly.pdbx_strand_id
1 'polypeptide(L)'
;VTRTARQGRIVEMVSQLVIRSQSELAKLLAAEGIEVTQATLSRDLDELGAVKLRGPDGGAPIYVIPEDGSPVRGVQGGTTRLARVLGELLVSTDSSANLAVLRTPPGAAQFLASALDRAALHEVVGTIAGDDTILVVAREPMTGAELAERIAALSSGSVDD
;
A
#
# COMPACT_ATOMS: atom_id res chain seq x y z
N VAL A 1 -15.59 14.34 -20.19
CA VAL A 1 -15.31 14.24 -18.75
C VAL A 1 -13.79 14.35 -18.54
N THR A 2 -13.39 15.25 -17.66
CA THR A 2 -11.98 15.42 -17.32
C THR A 2 -11.45 14.24 -16.51
N ARG A 3 -10.14 14.07 -16.52
CA ARG A 3 -9.48 13.06 -15.68
C ARG A 3 -9.81 13.23 -14.20
N THR A 4 -9.77 14.48 -13.71
CA THR A 4 -10.07 14.77 -12.30
C THR A 4 -11.52 14.41 -11.96
N ALA A 5 -12.48 14.76 -12.81
CA ALA A 5 -13.89 14.44 -12.60
C ALA A 5 -14.13 12.93 -12.63
N ARG A 6 -13.49 12.23 -13.58
CA ARG A 6 -13.58 10.77 -13.68
C ARG A 6 -13.01 10.08 -12.46
N GLN A 7 -11.82 10.49 -12.02
CA GLN A 7 -11.19 9.90 -10.84
C GLN A 7 -11.99 10.18 -9.57
N GLY A 8 -12.55 11.38 -9.44
CA GLY A 8 -13.44 11.70 -8.32
C GLY A 8 -14.66 10.79 -8.28
N ARG A 9 -15.24 10.50 -9.44
CA ARG A 9 -16.39 9.57 -9.50
C ARG A 9 -16.01 8.14 -9.18
N ILE A 10 -14.83 7.69 -9.60
CA ILE A 10 -14.30 6.37 -9.25
C ILE A 10 -14.16 6.23 -7.72
N VAL A 11 -13.60 7.24 -7.07
CA VAL A 11 -13.47 7.25 -5.60
C VAL A 11 -14.84 7.11 -4.93
N GLU A 12 -15.81 7.88 -5.37
CA GLU A 12 -17.18 7.80 -4.81
C GLU A 12 -17.80 6.41 -4.99
N MET A 13 -17.71 5.85 -6.20
CA MET A 13 -18.25 4.52 -6.48
C MET A 13 -17.59 3.44 -5.64
N VAL A 14 -16.28 3.46 -5.54
CA VAL A 14 -15.52 2.46 -4.78
C VAL A 14 -15.84 2.57 -3.28
N SER A 15 -16.09 3.76 -2.77
CA SER A 15 -16.44 3.95 -1.36
C SER A 15 -17.87 3.55 -1.01
N GLN A 16 -18.79 3.63 -1.96
CA GLN A 16 -20.22 3.39 -1.72
C GLN A 16 -20.70 2.02 -2.17
N LEU A 17 -20.03 1.42 -3.13
CA LEU A 17 -20.47 0.17 -3.76
C LEU A 17 -19.43 -0.92 -3.57
N VAL A 18 -19.89 -2.17 -3.57
CA VAL A 18 -19.00 -3.33 -3.59
C VAL A 18 -18.60 -3.59 -5.04
N ILE A 19 -17.36 -3.28 -5.41
CA ILE A 19 -16.82 -3.44 -6.75
C ILE A 19 -15.69 -4.45 -6.71
N ARG A 20 -15.81 -5.53 -7.49
CA ARG A 20 -14.87 -6.65 -7.46
C ARG A 20 -13.97 -6.74 -8.68
N SER A 21 -14.31 -6.03 -9.76
CA SER A 21 -13.53 -6.08 -11.01
C SER A 21 -13.53 -4.75 -11.74
N GLN A 22 -12.51 -4.56 -12.59
CA GLN A 22 -12.47 -3.39 -13.46
C GLN A 22 -13.61 -3.37 -14.46
N SER A 23 -14.05 -4.54 -14.95
CA SER A 23 -15.18 -4.64 -15.86
C SER A 23 -16.46 -4.13 -15.23
N GLU A 24 -16.69 -4.47 -13.97
CA GLU A 24 -17.85 -4.00 -13.21
C GLU A 24 -17.82 -2.48 -13.05
N LEU A 25 -16.66 -1.93 -12.70
CA LEU A 25 -16.48 -0.49 -12.57
C LEU A 25 -16.69 0.23 -13.90
N ALA A 26 -16.15 -0.32 -14.99
CA ALA A 26 -16.33 0.23 -16.32
C ALA A 26 -17.80 0.30 -16.72
N LYS A 27 -18.58 -0.74 -16.41
CA LYS A 27 -20.03 -0.76 -16.69
C LYS A 27 -20.78 0.30 -15.89
N LEU A 28 -20.44 0.47 -14.63
CA LEU A 28 -21.05 1.50 -13.78
C LEU A 28 -20.75 2.90 -14.29
N LEU A 29 -19.53 3.15 -14.73
CA LEU A 29 -19.14 4.43 -15.31
C LEU A 29 -19.87 4.68 -16.64
N ALA A 30 -19.96 3.67 -17.50
CA ALA A 30 -20.66 3.76 -18.76
C ALA A 30 -22.15 4.08 -18.57
N ALA A 31 -22.78 3.52 -17.55
CA ALA A 31 -24.17 3.79 -17.22
C ALA A 31 -24.41 5.27 -16.87
N GLU A 32 -23.38 5.98 -16.44
CA GLU A 32 -23.42 7.43 -16.17
C GLU A 32 -22.91 8.27 -17.33
N GLY A 33 -22.67 7.65 -18.50
CA GLY A 33 -22.16 8.35 -19.67
C GLY A 33 -20.65 8.55 -19.68
N ILE A 34 -19.92 7.91 -18.78
CA ILE A 34 -18.46 7.99 -18.72
C ILE A 34 -17.87 6.76 -19.37
N GLU A 35 -17.44 6.88 -20.63
CA GLU A 35 -16.77 5.80 -21.33
C GLU A 35 -15.27 5.89 -21.13
N VAL A 36 -14.65 4.76 -20.78
CA VAL A 36 -13.23 4.68 -20.47
C VAL A 36 -12.69 3.34 -20.98
N THR A 37 -11.49 3.38 -21.56
CA THR A 37 -10.81 2.14 -21.97
C THR A 37 -10.26 1.42 -20.73
N GLN A 38 -10.04 0.10 -20.86
CA GLN A 38 -9.47 -0.70 -19.79
C GLN A 38 -8.08 -0.16 -19.39
N ALA A 39 -7.26 0.24 -20.35
CA ALA A 39 -5.94 0.79 -20.09
C ALA A 39 -6.01 2.09 -19.27
N THR A 40 -6.95 2.98 -19.61
CA THR A 40 -7.14 4.23 -18.87
C THR A 40 -7.67 3.96 -17.48
N LEU A 41 -8.63 3.05 -17.34
CA LEU A 41 -9.21 2.71 -16.03
C LEU A 41 -8.15 2.07 -15.12
N SER A 42 -7.34 1.17 -15.65
CA SER A 42 -6.25 0.54 -14.91
C SER A 42 -5.26 1.60 -14.40
N ARG A 43 -4.93 2.56 -15.24
CA ARG A 43 -4.04 3.67 -14.89
C ARG A 43 -4.65 4.57 -13.83
N ASP A 44 -5.94 4.89 -13.94
CA ASP A 44 -6.65 5.68 -12.96
C ASP A 44 -6.65 4.99 -11.58
N LEU A 45 -6.90 3.70 -11.53
CA LEU A 45 -6.88 2.93 -10.29
C LEU A 45 -5.50 2.91 -9.65
N ASP A 46 -4.44 2.76 -10.46
CA ASP A 46 -3.06 2.83 -9.97
C ASP A 46 -2.74 4.20 -9.37
N GLU A 47 -3.13 5.27 -10.07
CA GLU A 47 -2.89 6.64 -9.59
C GLU A 47 -3.64 6.96 -8.31
N LEU A 48 -4.85 6.42 -8.16
CA LEU A 48 -5.67 6.59 -6.96
C LEU A 48 -5.21 5.70 -5.79
N GLY A 49 -4.28 4.79 -6.04
CA GLY A 49 -3.81 3.87 -5.01
C GLY A 49 -4.81 2.77 -4.67
N ALA A 50 -5.70 2.43 -5.61
CA ALA A 50 -6.69 1.39 -5.38
C ALA A 50 -6.03 0.03 -5.15
N VAL A 51 -6.57 -0.71 -4.19
CA VAL A 51 -6.09 -2.05 -3.82
C VAL A 51 -7.28 -2.99 -3.71
N LYS A 52 -7.03 -4.30 -3.84
CA LYS A 52 -8.05 -5.31 -3.59
C LYS A 52 -7.90 -5.86 -2.19
N LEU A 53 -8.99 -5.83 -1.44
CA LEU A 53 -9.04 -6.22 -0.04
C LEU A 53 -10.09 -7.33 0.15
N ARG A 54 -9.71 -8.40 0.86
CA ARG A 54 -10.68 -9.41 1.29
C ARG A 54 -11.37 -8.94 2.57
N GLY A 55 -12.68 -9.11 2.61
CA GLY A 55 -13.44 -8.85 3.81
C GLY A 55 -13.16 -9.86 4.93
N PRO A 56 -13.64 -9.58 6.17
CA PRO A 56 -13.42 -10.47 7.31
C PRO A 56 -14.00 -11.87 7.13
N ASP A 57 -14.98 -12.01 6.24
CA ASP A 57 -15.61 -13.29 5.90
C ASP A 57 -14.81 -14.15 4.92
N GLY A 58 -13.65 -13.63 4.43
CA GLY A 58 -12.82 -14.32 3.46
C GLY A 58 -13.42 -14.39 2.06
N GLY A 59 -14.45 -13.59 1.76
CA GLY A 59 -15.09 -13.54 0.45
C GLY A 59 -14.19 -13.01 -0.67
N ALA A 60 -14.72 -12.90 -1.88
CA ALA A 60 -14.00 -12.39 -3.03
C ALA A 60 -13.46 -10.98 -2.75
N PRO A 61 -12.22 -10.65 -3.20
CA PRO A 61 -11.65 -9.33 -2.96
C PRO A 61 -12.49 -8.21 -3.58
N ILE A 62 -12.55 -7.08 -2.91
CA ILE A 62 -13.22 -5.87 -3.40
C ILE A 62 -12.18 -4.75 -3.54
N TYR A 63 -12.45 -3.80 -4.43
CA TYR A 63 -11.61 -2.61 -4.56
C TYR A 63 -11.85 -1.66 -3.38
N VAL A 64 -10.75 -1.15 -2.85
CA VAL A 64 -10.76 -0.11 -1.82
C VAL A 64 -9.73 0.94 -2.20
N ILE A 65 -10.07 2.20 -2.02
CA ILE A 65 -9.15 3.32 -2.20
C ILE A 65 -8.91 3.92 -0.81
N PRO A 66 -7.67 3.85 -0.27
CA PRO A 66 -7.38 4.43 1.04
C PRO A 66 -7.62 5.93 1.03
N GLU A 67 -8.36 6.41 2.02
CA GLU A 67 -8.52 7.85 2.23
C GLU A 67 -7.32 8.39 2.99
N ASP A 68 -6.90 9.61 2.64
CA ASP A 68 -5.85 10.36 3.35
C ASP A 68 -4.51 9.60 3.53
N GLY A 69 -4.21 8.68 2.62
CA GLY A 69 -2.96 7.89 2.70
C GLY A 69 -2.92 6.90 3.85
N SER A 70 -4.03 6.68 4.54
CA SER A 70 -4.08 5.69 5.62
C SER A 70 -3.93 4.28 5.07
N PRO A 71 -3.09 3.44 5.69
CA PRO A 71 -2.93 2.07 5.23
C PRO A 71 -4.21 1.26 5.45
N VAL A 72 -4.58 0.48 4.45
CA VAL A 72 -5.72 -0.45 4.53
C VAL A 72 -5.19 -1.81 4.94
N ARG A 73 -5.59 -2.28 6.11
CA ARG A 73 -5.15 -3.57 6.65
C ARG A 73 -5.71 -4.72 5.84
N GLY A 74 -4.92 -5.78 5.73
CA GLY A 74 -5.34 -7.00 5.05
C GLY A 74 -5.35 -6.89 3.53
N VAL A 75 -4.59 -5.95 2.99
CA VAL A 75 -4.42 -5.82 1.53
C VAL A 75 -3.78 -7.08 0.98
N GLN A 76 -4.45 -7.70 0.00
CA GLN A 76 -3.95 -8.91 -0.63
C GLN A 76 -2.65 -8.61 -1.38
N GLY A 77 -1.60 -9.37 -1.06
CA GLY A 77 -0.30 -9.25 -1.71
C GLY A 77 0.57 -8.09 -1.20
N GLY A 78 0.09 -7.30 -0.22
CA GLY A 78 0.85 -6.17 0.32
C GLY A 78 2.19 -6.59 0.92
N THR A 79 2.22 -7.67 1.70
CA THR A 79 3.44 -8.19 2.32
C THR A 79 4.40 -8.79 1.28
N THR A 80 3.87 -9.49 0.28
CA THR A 80 4.67 -10.05 -0.81
C THR A 80 5.33 -8.93 -1.63
N ARG A 81 4.58 -7.89 -1.95
CA ARG A 81 5.12 -6.72 -2.64
C ARG A 81 6.19 -6.03 -1.80
N LEU A 82 5.93 -5.86 -0.50
CA LEU A 82 6.88 -5.25 0.41
C LEU A 82 8.20 -6.03 0.44
N ALA A 83 8.15 -7.36 0.55
CA ALA A 83 9.35 -8.19 0.55
C ALA A 83 10.19 -7.98 -0.70
N ARG A 84 9.55 -7.91 -1.87
CA ARG A 84 10.23 -7.65 -3.14
C ARG A 84 10.87 -6.26 -3.17
N VAL A 85 10.14 -5.23 -2.77
CA VAL A 85 10.64 -3.85 -2.76
C VAL A 85 11.79 -3.71 -1.78
N LEU A 86 11.70 -4.32 -0.60
CA LEU A 86 12.80 -4.36 0.36
C LEU A 86 14.04 -5.01 -0.22
N GLY A 87 13.87 -6.15 -0.91
CA GLY A 87 14.99 -6.86 -1.54
C GLY A 87 15.73 -6.01 -2.57
N GLU A 88 15.02 -5.10 -3.23
CA GLU A 88 15.61 -4.22 -4.23
C GLU A 88 16.21 -2.93 -3.63
N LEU A 89 15.59 -2.38 -2.59
CA LEU A 89 15.88 -1.02 -2.14
C LEU A 89 16.48 -0.91 -0.74
N LEU A 90 16.37 -1.93 0.11
CA LEU A 90 16.90 -1.84 1.47
C LEU A 90 18.41 -2.01 1.46
N VAL A 91 19.14 -0.97 1.87
CA VAL A 91 20.61 -0.97 1.94
C VAL A 91 21.07 -1.44 3.32
N SER A 92 20.49 -0.88 4.38
CA SER A 92 20.86 -1.22 5.76
C SER A 92 19.74 -0.84 6.71
N THR A 93 19.83 -1.37 7.93
CA THR A 93 18.91 -1.02 9.01
C THR A 93 19.70 -0.62 10.25
N ASP A 94 19.09 0.21 11.07
CA ASP A 94 19.60 0.60 12.38
C ASP A 94 18.40 0.81 13.30
N SER A 95 18.64 1.07 14.57
CA SER A 95 17.57 1.25 15.54
C SER A 95 18.02 2.03 16.77
N SER A 96 17.04 2.62 17.45
CA SER A 96 17.20 3.25 18.76
C SER A 96 15.85 3.25 19.44
N ALA A 97 15.80 2.82 20.70
CA ALA A 97 14.56 2.71 21.47
C ALA A 97 13.45 1.98 20.67
N ASN A 98 12.34 2.65 20.38
CA ASN A 98 11.24 2.11 19.56
C ASN A 98 11.32 2.55 18.10
N LEU A 99 12.46 3.05 17.65
CA LEU A 99 12.66 3.55 16.29
C LEU A 99 13.53 2.59 15.49
N ALA A 100 13.06 2.23 14.30
CA ALA A 100 13.87 1.56 13.28
C ALA A 100 14.22 2.56 12.20
N VAL A 101 15.44 2.49 11.71
CA VAL A 101 15.95 3.38 10.64
C VAL A 101 16.33 2.51 9.47
N LEU A 102 15.73 2.79 8.31
CA LEU A 102 16.00 2.07 7.07
C LEU A 102 16.74 2.99 6.12
N ARG A 103 17.79 2.47 5.49
CA ARG A 103 18.53 3.20 4.47
C ARG A 103 18.21 2.63 3.09
N THR A 104 18.09 3.52 2.12
CA THR A 104 17.81 3.18 0.72
C THR A 104 18.81 3.90 -0.19
N PRO A 105 18.88 3.55 -1.48
CA PRO A 105 19.55 4.42 -2.45
C PRO A 105 18.90 5.82 -2.49
N PRO A 106 19.64 6.85 -2.91
CA PRO A 106 19.08 8.21 -3.02
C PRO A 106 17.78 8.23 -3.85
N GLY A 107 16.78 8.93 -3.34
CA GLY A 107 15.47 9.08 -4.00
C GLY A 107 14.49 7.94 -3.80
N ALA A 108 14.88 6.83 -3.16
CA ALA A 108 14.02 5.64 -3.06
C ALA A 108 13.25 5.54 -1.75
N ALA A 109 13.52 6.40 -0.75
CA ALA A 109 12.93 6.24 0.58
C ALA A 109 11.40 6.34 0.56
N GLN A 110 10.83 7.29 -0.17
CA GLN A 110 9.37 7.46 -0.20
C GLN A 110 8.68 6.28 -0.86
N PHE A 111 9.27 5.71 -1.89
CA PHE A 111 8.71 4.54 -2.56
C PHE A 111 8.66 3.33 -1.61
N LEU A 112 9.75 3.06 -0.89
CA LEU A 112 9.79 1.98 0.08
C LEU A 112 8.85 2.24 1.26
N ALA A 113 8.78 3.47 1.77
CA ALA A 113 7.86 3.82 2.85
C ALA A 113 6.40 3.60 2.44
N SER A 114 6.05 3.93 1.21
CA SER A 114 4.72 3.66 0.67
C SER A 114 4.40 2.17 0.67
N ALA A 115 5.35 1.32 0.31
CA ALA A 115 5.16 -0.13 0.34
C ALA A 115 4.98 -0.64 1.78
N LEU A 116 5.72 -0.08 2.74
CA LEU A 116 5.55 -0.39 4.17
C LEU A 116 4.15 -0.03 4.66
N ASP A 117 3.68 1.17 4.32
CA ASP A 117 2.36 1.64 4.74
C ASP A 117 1.25 0.76 4.15
N ARG A 118 1.37 0.37 2.89
CA ARG A 118 0.37 -0.48 2.23
C ARG A 118 0.36 -1.92 2.75
N ALA A 119 1.48 -2.41 3.25
CA ALA A 119 1.53 -3.72 3.88
C ALA A 119 0.81 -3.74 5.24
N ALA A 120 0.58 -2.58 5.83
CA ALA A 120 -0.17 -2.40 7.07
C ALA A 120 0.29 -3.34 8.19
N LEU A 121 1.60 -3.42 8.41
CA LEU A 121 2.16 -4.24 9.48
C LEU A 121 1.69 -3.71 10.84
N HIS A 122 1.12 -4.58 11.66
CA HIS A 122 0.62 -4.17 12.97
C HIS A 122 1.74 -3.61 13.85
N GLU A 123 2.96 -4.13 13.72
CA GLU A 123 4.12 -3.70 14.48
C GLU A 123 4.56 -2.27 14.16
N VAL A 124 4.08 -1.70 13.06
CA VAL A 124 4.42 -0.35 12.60
C VAL A 124 3.31 0.62 12.96
N VAL A 125 3.64 1.64 13.75
CA VAL A 125 2.72 2.74 14.05
C VAL A 125 2.62 3.71 12.86
N GLY A 126 3.76 4.00 12.24
CA GLY A 126 3.82 4.88 11.08
C GLY A 126 5.25 5.03 10.59
N THR A 127 5.39 5.71 9.45
CA THR A 127 6.68 5.95 8.81
C THR A 127 6.83 7.41 8.42
N ILE A 128 8.07 7.90 8.40
CA ILE A 128 8.44 9.18 7.82
C ILE A 128 9.62 8.95 6.90
N ALA A 129 9.51 9.38 5.66
CA ALA A 129 10.54 9.18 4.65
C ALA A 129 11.23 10.49 4.28
N GLY A 130 12.55 10.46 4.29
CA GLY A 130 13.39 11.49 3.67
C GLY A 130 13.72 11.11 2.22
N ASP A 131 14.93 11.41 1.78
CA ASP A 131 15.39 11.05 0.45
C ASP A 131 15.92 9.60 0.38
N ASP A 132 16.80 9.23 1.32
CA ASP A 132 17.48 7.94 1.39
C ASP A 132 17.31 7.23 2.74
N THR A 133 16.48 7.78 3.61
CA THR A 133 16.30 7.31 4.98
C THR A 133 14.83 7.30 5.35
N ILE A 134 14.39 6.22 5.99
CA ILE A 134 13.03 6.08 6.50
C ILE A 134 13.10 5.87 8.00
N LEU A 135 12.34 6.66 8.75
CA LEU A 135 12.11 6.45 10.18
C LEU A 135 10.83 5.65 10.35
N VAL A 136 10.91 4.51 11.01
CA VAL A 136 9.76 3.62 11.27
C VAL A 136 9.55 3.53 12.76
N VAL A 137 8.33 3.82 13.21
CA VAL A 137 8.00 3.77 14.62
C VAL A 137 7.40 2.41 14.96
N ALA A 138 8.06 1.68 15.86
CA ALA A 138 7.57 0.39 16.32
C ALA A 138 6.45 0.57 17.35
N ARG A 139 5.46 -0.31 17.28
CA ARG A 139 4.38 -0.33 18.26
C ARG A 139 4.86 -1.03 19.53
N GLU A 140 4.76 -0.33 20.65
CA GLU A 140 5.12 -0.92 21.93
C GLU A 140 4.29 -2.20 22.21
N PRO A 141 4.87 -3.22 22.81
CA PRO A 141 6.19 -3.27 23.45
C PRO A 141 7.37 -3.63 22.50
N MET A 142 7.15 -3.73 21.20
CA MET A 142 8.21 -4.04 20.26
C MET A 142 9.26 -2.92 20.24
N THR A 143 10.53 -3.30 20.24
CA THR A 143 11.63 -2.35 20.11
C THR A 143 11.92 -2.04 18.65
N GLY A 144 12.62 -0.94 18.40
CA GLY A 144 13.11 -0.61 17.06
C GLY A 144 14.05 -1.69 16.51
N ALA A 145 14.88 -2.29 17.36
CA ALA A 145 15.78 -3.37 16.97
C ALA A 145 15.01 -4.61 16.50
N GLU A 146 13.98 -5.00 17.23
CA GLU A 146 13.12 -6.14 16.85
C GLU A 146 12.40 -5.87 15.52
N LEU A 147 11.89 -4.66 15.34
CA LEU A 147 11.23 -4.27 14.10
C LEU A 147 12.22 -4.26 12.93
N ALA A 148 13.42 -3.72 13.12
CA ALA A 148 14.47 -3.73 12.10
C ALA A 148 14.83 -5.15 11.66
N GLU A 149 14.96 -6.08 12.61
CA GLU A 149 15.21 -7.49 12.30
C GLU A 149 14.08 -8.10 11.50
N ARG A 150 12.83 -7.82 11.88
CA ARG A 150 11.65 -8.34 11.15
C ARG A 150 11.60 -7.81 9.72
N ILE A 151 11.87 -6.54 9.53
CA ILE A 151 11.91 -5.94 8.19
C ILE A 151 13.04 -6.54 7.35
N ALA A 152 14.22 -6.70 7.94
CA ALA A 152 15.35 -7.33 7.27
C ALA A 152 15.04 -8.78 6.87
N ALA A 153 14.34 -9.52 7.73
CA ALA A 153 13.91 -10.88 7.43
C ALA A 153 12.94 -10.94 6.26
N LEU A 154 12.01 -9.99 6.16
CA LEU A 154 11.12 -9.88 5.01
C LEU A 154 11.90 -9.66 3.71
N SER A 155 12.94 -8.83 3.76
CA SER A 155 13.79 -8.54 2.59
C SER A 155 14.53 -9.76 2.07
N SER A 156 14.88 -10.70 2.93
CA SER A 156 15.58 -11.92 2.54
C SER A 156 14.65 -13.04 2.08
N GLY A 157 13.34 -12.81 2.04
CA GLY A 157 12.36 -13.82 1.66
C GLY A 157 12.07 -14.84 2.77
N SER A 158 12.62 -14.67 3.97
CA SER A 158 12.32 -15.50 5.14
C SER A 158 11.01 -15.00 5.75
N VAL A 159 9.90 -15.28 5.08
CA VAL A 159 8.60 -15.01 5.66
C VAL A 159 8.24 -16.19 6.53
N ASP A 160 8.50 -16.09 7.80
CA ASP A 160 7.83 -16.94 8.77
C ASP A 160 6.42 -16.37 8.95
N ASP A 161 5.48 -17.20 8.67
CA ASP A 161 4.07 -16.94 8.90
C ASP A 161 3.76 -16.66 10.38
#